data_28a100ab8c19b70cbbe13014a076e053
#
_entry.id   28a100ab8c19b70cbbe13014a076e053
#
_cell.length_a   1.000
_cell.length_b   1.000
_cell.length_c   1.000
_cell.angle_alpha   90.00
_cell.angle_beta   90.00
_cell.angle_gamma   90.00
#
_symmetry.space_group_name_H-M   'P 1'
#
loop_
_entity.id
_entity.type
_entity.pdbx_description
1 polymer ?
#
loop_
_entity_poly.entity_id
_entity_poly.type
_entity_poly.pdbx_seq_one_letter_code
_entity_poly.pdbx_strand_id
1 'polypeptide(L)'
;MQFFVLRVASNKEDQVREKLSRKVKIEGLEAHVGRILVPTERVHHMKGGVRKESDRKLYPGYVFIELELDKDGRIPDKVWFVIKETEGVGDFIGSNGKPTPMAPKDQAKMLEEAEKPDDEVSLKTEYKKGDKIKVTNGAFINFEGNVDEIMPDKGMVRIVTTIFGRPTPLELEYWQIEKV
;
A
#
# COMPACT_ATOMS: atom_id res chain seq x y z
N MET A 1 -9.60 20.74 5.32
CA MET A 1 -9.96 19.41 5.86
C MET A 1 -8.76 18.77 6.52
N GLN A 2 -8.99 17.94 7.52
CA GLN A 2 -7.93 17.23 8.26
C GLN A 2 -8.24 15.73 8.29
N PHE A 3 -7.20 14.90 8.32
CA PHE A 3 -7.36 13.47 8.44
C PHE A 3 -7.46 13.03 9.89
N PHE A 4 -8.43 12.16 10.12
CA PHE A 4 -8.63 11.46 11.40
C PHE A 4 -8.46 9.97 11.19
N VAL A 5 -8.09 9.27 12.24
CA VAL A 5 -7.93 7.83 12.23
C VAL A 5 -9.10 7.18 12.95
N LEU A 6 -9.77 6.26 12.27
CA LEU A 6 -10.83 5.42 12.82
C LEU A 6 -10.30 4.03 13.13
N ARG A 7 -10.61 3.56 14.30
CA ARG A 7 -10.38 2.16 14.66
C ARG A 7 -11.55 1.31 14.17
N VAL A 8 -11.24 0.24 13.44
CA VAL A 8 -12.24 -0.67 12.88
C VAL A 8 -11.86 -2.11 13.18
N ALA A 9 -12.81 -3.03 13.00
CA ALA A 9 -12.52 -4.46 13.11
C ALA A 9 -11.53 -4.90 12.03
N SER A 10 -10.57 -5.71 12.41
CA SER A 10 -9.57 -6.25 11.48
C SER A 10 -10.23 -7.02 10.32
N ASN A 11 -9.69 -6.85 9.12
CA ASN A 11 -10.22 -7.40 7.87
C ASN A 11 -11.57 -6.81 7.39
N LYS A 12 -12.09 -5.79 8.07
CA LYS A 12 -13.34 -5.10 7.67
C LYS A 12 -13.12 -3.67 7.19
N GLU A 13 -11.89 -3.26 7.04
CA GLU A 13 -11.52 -1.88 6.68
C GLU A 13 -12.16 -1.44 5.36
N ASP A 14 -12.10 -2.29 4.33
CA ASP A 14 -12.69 -1.98 3.02
C ASP A 14 -14.22 -1.90 3.08
N GLN A 15 -14.85 -2.80 3.83
CA GLN A 15 -16.30 -2.78 4.03
C GLN A 15 -16.75 -1.53 4.77
N VAL A 16 -16.02 -1.12 5.79
CA VAL A 16 -16.28 0.11 6.55
C VAL A 16 -16.13 1.33 5.65
N ARG A 17 -15.08 1.39 4.84
CA ARG A 17 -14.87 2.46 3.87
C ARG A 17 -16.04 2.58 2.90
N GLU A 18 -16.50 1.48 2.32
CA GLU A 18 -17.65 1.50 1.42
C GLU A 18 -18.93 1.93 2.11
N LYS A 19 -19.21 1.42 3.30
CA LYS A 19 -20.39 1.79 4.08
C LYS A 19 -20.39 3.28 4.43
N LEU A 20 -19.24 3.81 4.87
CA LEU A 20 -19.07 5.23 5.15
C LEU A 20 -19.30 6.09 3.91
N SER A 21 -18.70 5.72 2.78
CA SER A 21 -18.86 6.44 1.52
C SER A 21 -20.31 6.50 1.08
N ARG A 22 -21.05 5.40 1.20
CA ARG A 22 -22.48 5.34 0.88
C ARG A 22 -23.32 6.21 1.81
N LYS A 23 -23.10 6.13 3.11
CA LYS A 23 -23.83 6.93 4.10
C LYS A 23 -23.59 8.43 3.91
N VAL A 24 -22.35 8.82 3.65
CA VAL A 24 -21.99 10.22 3.37
C VAL A 24 -22.76 10.75 2.16
N LYS A 25 -22.89 9.97 1.10
CA LYS A 25 -23.68 10.35 -0.09
C LYS A 25 -25.17 10.43 0.20
N ILE A 26 -25.72 9.44 0.90
CA ILE A 26 -27.15 9.39 1.25
C ILE A 26 -27.53 10.57 2.14
N GLU A 27 -26.72 10.91 3.12
CA GLU A 27 -26.97 12.02 4.05
C GLU A 27 -26.55 13.39 3.51
N GLY A 28 -25.98 13.45 2.32
CA GLY A 28 -25.55 14.71 1.71
C GLY A 28 -24.40 15.40 2.44
N LEU A 29 -23.53 14.65 3.07
CA LEU A 29 -22.40 15.16 3.86
C LEU A 29 -21.08 15.25 3.08
N GLU A 30 -21.12 15.16 1.77
CA GLU A 30 -19.93 15.19 0.91
C GLU A 30 -19.12 16.49 1.03
N ALA A 31 -19.77 17.59 1.42
CA ALA A 31 -19.10 18.86 1.69
C ALA A 31 -18.24 18.84 2.96
N HIS A 32 -18.58 17.99 3.93
CA HIS A 32 -17.91 17.88 5.22
C HIS A 32 -16.97 16.68 5.33
N VAL A 33 -17.14 15.71 4.44
CA VAL A 33 -16.32 14.49 4.41
C VAL A 33 -15.60 14.40 3.06
N GLY A 34 -14.28 14.40 3.10
CA GLY A 34 -13.45 14.26 1.92
C GLY A 34 -13.13 12.81 1.61
N ARG A 35 -11.85 12.52 1.50
CA ARG A 35 -11.36 11.18 1.15
C ARG A 35 -11.45 10.22 2.32
N ILE A 36 -11.82 8.98 2.03
CA ILE A 36 -11.77 7.87 2.99
C ILE A 36 -10.79 6.84 2.43
N LEU A 37 -9.69 6.61 3.15
CA LEU A 37 -8.55 5.85 2.66
C LEU A 37 -8.27 4.63 3.54
N VAL A 38 -7.95 3.53 2.88
CA VAL A 38 -7.38 2.32 3.48
C VAL A 38 -6.10 2.02 2.72
N PRO A 39 -4.95 2.56 3.16
CA PRO A 39 -3.68 2.36 2.45
C PRO A 39 -3.32 0.89 2.35
N THR A 40 -3.03 0.43 1.14
CA THR A 40 -2.64 -0.94 0.85
C THR A 40 -1.34 -0.98 0.05
N GLU A 41 -0.60 -2.05 0.23
CA GLU A 41 0.61 -2.35 -0.51
C GLU A 41 0.42 -3.67 -1.24
N ARG A 42 0.78 -3.74 -2.52
CA ARG A 42 0.85 -5.01 -3.23
C ARG A 42 2.10 -5.76 -2.82
N VAL A 43 1.90 -6.99 -2.39
CA VAL A 43 2.97 -7.91 -2.02
C VAL A 43 2.97 -9.09 -2.97
N HIS A 44 4.14 -9.37 -3.55
CA HIS A 44 4.35 -10.54 -4.38
C HIS A 44 4.86 -11.69 -3.51
N HIS A 45 4.13 -12.81 -3.54
CA HIS A 45 4.52 -14.03 -2.83
C HIS A 45 4.84 -15.14 -3.81
N MET A 46 5.87 -15.92 -3.49
CA MET A 46 6.14 -17.20 -4.14
C MET A 46 5.58 -18.31 -3.27
N LYS A 47 4.58 -19.03 -3.78
CA LYS A 47 4.04 -20.21 -3.13
C LYS A 47 3.96 -21.36 -4.13
N GLY A 48 4.71 -22.43 -3.89
CA GLY A 48 4.73 -23.59 -4.76
C GLY A 48 5.23 -23.33 -6.19
N GLY A 49 6.13 -22.35 -6.39
CA GLY A 49 6.66 -21.97 -7.71
C GLY A 49 5.72 -21.07 -8.52
N VAL A 50 4.59 -20.67 -7.98
CA VAL A 50 3.61 -19.77 -8.61
C VAL A 50 3.67 -18.39 -7.97
N ARG A 51 3.76 -17.35 -8.81
CA ARG A 51 3.65 -15.96 -8.36
C ARG A 51 2.22 -15.68 -7.93
N LYS A 52 2.05 -15.28 -6.68
CA LYS A 52 0.77 -14.77 -6.15
C LYS A 52 0.93 -13.32 -5.75
N GLU A 53 -0.01 -12.51 -6.20
CA GLU A 53 -0.14 -11.13 -5.76
C GLU A 53 -1.20 -11.07 -4.66
N SER A 54 -0.90 -10.36 -3.59
CA SER A 54 -1.86 -10.07 -2.53
C SER A 54 -1.73 -8.63 -2.07
N ASP A 55 -2.86 -8.05 -1.71
CA ASP A 55 -2.89 -6.71 -1.12
C ASP A 55 -2.68 -6.83 0.39
N ARG A 56 -1.66 -6.14 0.89
CA ARG A 56 -1.39 -6.02 2.31
C ARG A 56 -1.79 -4.64 2.79
N LYS A 57 -2.57 -4.59 3.84
CA LYS A 57 -2.91 -3.31 4.47
C LYS A 57 -1.73 -2.78 5.27
N LEU A 58 -1.35 -1.53 5.02
CA LEU A 58 -0.26 -0.88 5.72
C LEU A 58 -0.61 -0.59 7.18
N TYR A 59 -1.89 -0.32 7.45
CA TYR A 59 -2.41 0.00 8.78
C TYR A 59 -3.63 -0.88 9.09
N PRO A 60 -3.42 -2.17 9.42
CA PRO A 60 -4.53 -3.08 9.73
C PRO A 60 -5.35 -2.58 10.93
N GLY A 61 -6.67 -2.61 10.81
CA GLY A 61 -7.58 -2.17 11.84
C GLY A 61 -7.83 -0.65 11.90
N TYR A 62 -7.36 0.09 10.91
CA TYR A 62 -7.50 1.55 10.83
C TYR A 62 -8.06 1.99 9.48
N VAL A 63 -8.90 3.01 9.52
CA VAL A 63 -9.39 3.73 8.33
C VAL A 63 -9.09 5.21 8.51
N PHE A 64 -8.58 5.84 7.47
CA PHE A 64 -8.26 7.27 7.46
C PHE A 64 -9.39 8.03 6.77
N ILE A 65 -9.94 9.01 7.45
CA ILE A 65 -11.04 9.82 6.96
C ILE A 65 -10.72 11.31 7.03
N GLU A 66 -10.94 12.00 5.93
CA GLU A 66 -10.73 13.43 5.83
C GLU A 66 -12.03 14.16 6.20
N LEU A 67 -11.98 15.01 7.22
CA LEU A 67 -13.13 15.72 7.76
C LEU A 67 -12.90 17.21 7.80
N GLU A 68 -13.97 17.97 7.54
CA GLU A 68 -14.01 19.39 7.79
C GLU A 68 -14.56 19.64 9.21
N LEU A 69 -13.80 20.40 9.98
CA LEU A 69 -14.19 20.78 11.33
C LEU A 69 -15.10 22.03 11.29
N ASP A 70 -15.97 22.13 12.27
CA ASP A 70 -16.77 23.34 12.47
C ASP A 70 -15.93 24.53 12.97
N LYS A 71 -16.58 25.68 13.19
CA LYS A 71 -15.90 26.90 13.65
C LYS A 71 -15.24 26.75 15.02
N ASP A 72 -15.70 25.80 15.82
CA ASP A 72 -15.18 25.51 17.16
C ASP A 72 -14.08 24.43 17.13
N GLY A 73 -13.68 23.98 15.95
CA GLY A 73 -12.67 22.93 15.77
C GLY A 73 -13.18 21.54 16.13
N ARG A 74 -14.48 21.31 16.06
CA ARG A 74 -15.12 20.02 16.34
C ARG A 74 -15.64 19.37 15.08
N ILE A 75 -15.81 18.05 15.14
CA ILE A 75 -16.50 17.30 14.09
C ILE A 75 -17.98 17.65 14.15
N PRO A 76 -18.63 18.06 13.02
CA PRO A 76 -20.06 18.33 13.00
C PRO A 76 -20.87 17.13 13.51
N ASP A 77 -21.90 17.37 14.31
CA ASP A 77 -22.70 16.32 14.96
C ASP A 77 -23.25 15.28 13.96
N LYS A 78 -23.76 15.73 12.82
CA LYS A 78 -24.26 14.83 11.77
C LYS A 78 -23.20 13.90 11.26
N VAL A 79 -22.00 14.39 11.01
CA VAL A 79 -20.85 13.60 10.57
C VAL A 79 -20.45 12.59 11.65
N TRP A 80 -20.39 13.05 12.88
CA TRP A 80 -20.10 12.20 14.04
C TRP A 80 -21.08 11.03 14.14
N PHE A 81 -22.38 11.28 14.10
CA PHE A 81 -23.41 10.26 14.19
C PHE A 81 -23.33 9.25 13.03
N VAL A 82 -23.21 9.73 11.82
CA VAL A 82 -23.09 8.86 10.62
C VAL A 82 -21.89 7.90 10.76
N ILE A 83 -20.76 8.41 11.21
CA ILE A 83 -19.56 7.60 11.41
C ILE A 83 -19.78 6.59 12.54
N LYS A 84 -20.30 7.02 13.67
CA LYS A 84 -20.49 6.16 14.85
C LYS A 84 -21.58 5.09 14.65
N GLU A 85 -22.59 5.39 13.85
CA GLU A 85 -23.65 4.43 13.49
C GLU A 85 -23.21 3.38 12.44
N THR A 86 -22.11 3.61 11.77
CA THR A 86 -21.62 2.68 10.77
C THR A 86 -21.12 1.41 11.45
N GLU A 87 -21.69 0.28 11.06
CA GLU A 87 -21.29 -1.04 11.56
C GLU A 87 -19.83 -1.34 11.24
N GLY A 88 -19.08 -1.79 12.23
CA GLY A 88 -17.67 -2.11 12.12
C GLY A 88 -16.74 -0.97 12.55
N VAL A 89 -17.25 0.23 12.73
CA VAL A 89 -16.49 1.37 13.28
C VAL A 89 -16.42 1.25 14.80
N GLY A 90 -15.20 1.28 15.33
CA GLY A 90 -14.96 1.44 16.78
C GLY A 90 -14.98 2.91 17.18
N ASP A 91 -13.83 3.42 17.59
CA ASP A 91 -13.67 4.80 18.01
C ASP A 91 -12.67 5.57 17.15
N PHE A 92 -12.77 6.90 17.22
CA PHE A 92 -11.69 7.74 16.74
C PHE A 92 -10.45 7.59 17.62
N ILE A 93 -9.29 7.62 17.00
CA ILE A 93 -8.02 7.73 17.73
C ILE A 93 -7.83 9.17 18.13
N GLY A 94 -7.52 9.39 19.41
CA GLY A 94 -7.33 10.74 19.93
C GLY A 94 -6.80 10.75 21.35
N SER A 95 -6.60 11.96 21.87
CA SER A 95 -6.15 12.21 23.23
C SER A 95 -7.33 12.61 24.12
N ASN A 96 -7.34 12.12 25.37
CA ASN A 96 -8.36 12.46 26.37
C ASN A 96 -9.82 12.24 25.91
N GLY A 97 -10.08 11.19 25.18
CA GLY A 97 -11.42 10.83 24.70
C GLY A 97 -11.96 11.75 23.60
N LYS A 98 -11.13 12.61 23.04
CA LYS A 98 -11.49 13.48 21.91
C LYS A 98 -10.75 13.04 20.64
N PRO A 99 -11.43 13.03 19.49
CA PRO A 99 -10.76 12.80 18.21
C PRO A 99 -9.66 13.83 17.99
N THR A 100 -8.47 13.36 17.65
CA THR A 100 -7.33 14.22 17.35
C THR A 100 -6.97 14.06 15.89
N PRO A 101 -6.87 15.15 15.11
CA PRO A 101 -6.42 15.07 13.74
C PRO A 101 -4.98 14.58 13.67
N MET A 102 -4.64 13.93 12.55
CA MET A 102 -3.27 13.51 12.30
C MET A 102 -2.33 14.71 12.21
N ALA A 103 -1.12 14.57 12.73
CA ALA A 103 -0.09 15.57 12.52
C ALA A 103 0.22 15.75 11.03
N PRO A 104 0.52 16.98 10.55
CA PRO A 104 0.80 17.22 9.12
C PRO A 104 1.87 16.30 8.54
N LYS A 105 2.88 15.97 9.30
CA LYS A 105 3.96 15.05 8.92
C LYS A 105 3.44 13.63 8.68
N ASP A 106 2.57 13.15 9.54
CA ASP A 106 1.98 11.81 9.43
C ASP A 106 0.98 11.74 8.29
N GLN A 107 0.21 12.82 8.06
CA GLN A 107 -0.67 12.94 6.90
C GLN A 107 0.10 12.87 5.59
N ALA A 108 1.19 13.61 5.46
CA ALA A 108 2.02 13.60 4.27
C ALA A 108 2.59 12.21 3.97
N LYS A 109 3.07 11.53 4.99
CA LYS A 109 3.58 10.15 4.86
C LYS A 109 2.49 9.17 4.43
N MET A 110 1.34 9.22 5.07
CA MET A 110 0.21 8.34 4.75
C MET A 110 -0.28 8.55 3.33
N LEU A 111 -0.41 9.81 2.88
CA LEU A 111 -0.83 10.15 1.52
C LEU A 111 0.18 9.70 0.48
N GLU A 112 1.45 9.87 0.73
CA GLU A 112 2.51 9.35 -0.14
C GLU A 112 2.42 7.84 -0.30
N GLU A 113 2.20 7.12 0.78
CA GLU A 113 2.02 5.66 0.75
C GLU A 113 0.73 5.23 0.05
N ALA A 114 -0.37 5.99 0.23
CA ALA A 114 -1.66 5.70 -0.38
C ALA A 114 -1.74 6.04 -1.87
N GLU A 115 -1.00 7.05 -2.31
CA GLU A 115 -0.97 7.54 -3.70
C GLU A 115 0.09 6.86 -4.56
N LYS A 116 0.90 5.97 -3.99
CA LYS A 116 1.83 5.17 -4.80
C LYS A 116 1.05 4.39 -5.84
N PRO A 117 1.37 4.56 -7.15
CA PRO A 117 0.69 3.81 -8.18
C PRO A 117 0.88 2.31 -7.94
N ASP A 118 -0.17 1.54 -8.18
CA ASP A 118 -0.13 0.07 -8.10
C ASP A 118 0.98 -0.56 -8.98
N ASP A 119 1.44 0.18 -9.99
CA ASP A 119 2.52 -0.21 -10.90
C ASP A 119 3.92 0.06 -10.37
N GLU A 120 4.07 0.94 -9.40
CA GLU A 120 5.25 0.91 -8.57
C GLU A 120 5.09 -0.25 -7.59
N VAL A 121 5.20 -1.44 -8.11
CA VAL A 121 5.78 -2.51 -7.33
C VAL A 121 7.04 -1.89 -6.76
N SER A 122 6.95 -1.44 -5.52
CA SER A 122 8.10 -1.07 -4.73
C SER A 122 8.88 -2.36 -4.45
N LEU A 123 9.29 -2.97 -5.53
CA LEU A 123 10.54 -3.65 -5.54
C LEU A 123 11.51 -2.52 -5.19
N LYS A 124 11.82 -2.39 -3.94
CA LYS A 124 13.11 -1.87 -3.59
C LYS A 124 14.05 -2.70 -4.42
N THR A 125 14.29 -2.21 -5.62
CA THR A 125 15.28 -2.80 -6.49
C THR A 125 16.60 -2.52 -5.81
N GLU A 126 16.92 -3.40 -4.90
CA GLU A 126 18.24 -3.43 -4.29
C GLU A 126 19.29 -3.79 -5.34
N TYR A 127 18.84 -4.09 -6.56
CA TYR A 127 19.70 -4.43 -7.68
C TYR A 127 20.17 -3.17 -8.39
N LYS A 128 21.48 -3.10 -8.57
CA LYS A 128 22.15 -2.07 -9.36
C LYS A 128 22.89 -2.73 -10.51
N LYS A 129 23.08 -1.97 -11.59
CA LYS A 129 23.93 -2.43 -12.70
C LYS A 129 25.30 -2.86 -12.18
N GLY A 130 25.72 -4.08 -12.55
CA GLY A 130 26.96 -4.67 -12.11
C GLY A 130 26.88 -5.55 -10.85
N ASP A 131 25.72 -5.60 -10.18
CA ASP A 131 25.53 -6.47 -9.03
C ASP A 131 25.56 -7.94 -9.43
N LYS A 132 26.17 -8.75 -8.59
CA LYS A 132 26.19 -10.19 -8.77
C LYS A 132 24.91 -10.80 -8.19
N ILE A 133 24.24 -11.60 -9.01
CA ILE A 133 22.99 -12.26 -8.64
C ILE A 133 23.05 -13.75 -8.95
N LYS A 134 22.18 -14.50 -8.31
CA LYS A 134 21.94 -15.92 -8.54
C LYS A 134 20.49 -16.15 -8.95
N VAL A 135 20.28 -16.98 -9.95
CA VAL A 135 18.92 -17.38 -10.36
C VAL A 135 18.39 -18.44 -9.40
N THR A 136 17.24 -18.17 -8.80
CA THR A 136 16.61 -19.06 -7.81
C THR A 136 15.42 -19.82 -8.35
N ASN A 137 14.91 -19.44 -9.51
CA ASN A 137 13.74 -20.07 -10.11
C ASN A 137 13.79 -20.02 -11.64
N GLY A 138 13.16 -20.98 -12.27
CA GLY A 138 13.05 -21.09 -13.72
C GLY A 138 14.04 -22.08 -14.34
N ALA A 139 14.17 -22.03 -15.66
CA ALA A 139 15.03 -22.93 -16.43
C ALA A 139 16.52 -22.77 -16.13
N PHE A 140 16.92 -21.62 -15.61
CA PHE A 140 18.31 -21.25 -15.32
C PHE A 140 18.62 -21.24 -13.82
N ILE A 141 17.90 -22.00 -13.04
CA ILE A 141 18.12 -22.14 -11.60
C ILE A 141 19.57 -22.50 -11.28
N ASN A 142 20.14 -21.85 -10.25
CA ASN A 142 21.54 -22.00 -9.82
C ASN A 142 22.61 -21.36 -10.73
N PHE A 143 22.22 -20.69 -11.81
CA PHE A 143 23.16 -19.88 -12.58
C PHE A 143 23.43 -18.54 -11.87
N GLU A 144 24.67 -18.11 -11.91
CA GLU A 144 25.09 -16.79 -11.42
C GLU A 144 25.37 -15.87 -12.59
N GLY A 145 25.04 -14.60 -12.43
CA GLY A 145 25.30 -13.57 -13.44
C GLY A 145 25.40 -12.19 -12.84
N ASN A 146 25.71 -11.22 -13.67
CA ASN A 146 25.78 -9.83 -13.30
C ASN A 146 24.60 -9.08 -13.92
N VAL A 147 24.06 -8.12 -13.18
CA VAL A 147 22.98 -7.24 -13.67
C VAL A 147 23.55 -6.32 -14.76
N ASP A 148 22.97 -6.39 -15.95
CA ASP A 148 23.31 -5.55 -17.08
C ASP A 148 22.39 -4.34 -17.19
N GLU A 149 21.09 -4.58 -17.11
CA GLU A 149 20.07 -3.54 -17.19
C GLU A 149 18.88 -3.87 -16.28
N ILE A 150 18.29 -2.85 -15.69
CA ILE A 150 17.09 -2.97 -14.89
C ILE A 150 15.94 -2.36 -15.68
N MET A 151 14.85 -3.10 -15.84
CA MET A 151 13.63 -2.67 -16.52
C MET A 151 12.47 -2.57 -15.51
N PRO A 152 12.37 -1.46 -14.74
CA PRO A 152 11.37 -1.35 -13.69
C PRO A 152 9.94 -1.37 -14.22
N ASP A 153 9.70 -0.84 -15.42
CA ASP A 153 8.38 -0.80 -16.05
C ASP A 153 7.80 -2.19 -16.33
N LYS A 154 8.67 -3.16 -16.57
CA LYS A 154 8.29 -4.54 -16.86
C LYS A 154 8.44 -5.47 -15.66
N GLY A 155 9.00 -4.99 -14.55
CA GLY A 155 9.36 -5.83 -13.41
C GLY A 155 10.43 -6.89 -13.73
N MET A 156 11.31 -6.59 -14.69
CA MET A 156 12.33 -7.51 -15.20
C MET A 156 13.73 -6.93 -15.05
N VAL A 157 14.71 -7.83 -14.98
CA VAL A 157 16.12 -7.50 -14.97
C VAL A 157 16.81 -8.31 -16.08
N ARG A 158 17.60 -7.61 -16.86
CA ARG A 158 18.52 -8.28 -17.79
C ARG A 158 19.81 -8.57 -17.07
N ILE A 159 20.19 -9.83 -17.03
CA ILE A 159 21.46 -10.30 -16.48
C ILE A 159 22.32 -10.91 -17.57
N VAL A 160 23.61 -10.84 -17.38
CA VAL A 160 24.57 -11.56 -18.23
C VAL A 160 25.15 -12.70 -17.42
N THR A 161 24.92 -13.92 -17.89
CA THR A 161 25.50 -15.13 -17.29
C THR A 161 26.36 -15.85 -18.30
N THR A 162 27.39 -16.52 -17.82
CA THR A 162 28.26 -17.33 -18.68
C THR A 162 27.70 -18.74 -18.82
N ILE A 163 27.23 -19.07 -20.03
CA ILE A 163 26.73 -20.41 -20.39
C ILE A 163 27.68 -21.01 -21.40
N PHE A 164 28.23 -22.15 -21.08
CA PHE A 164 29.26 -22.85 -21.92
C PHE A 164 30.43 -21.94 -22.32
N GLY A 165 30.90 -21.11 -21.40
CA GLY A 165 32.01 -20.19 -21.65
C GLY A 165 31.68 -18.97 -22.49
N ARG A 166 30.39 -18.71 -22.78
CA ARG A 166 29.94 -17.57 -23.55
C ARG A 166 29.04 -16.67 -22.71
N PRO A 167 29.26 -15.35 -22.71
CA PRO A 167 28.35 -14.43 -22.03
C PRO A 167 27.01 -14.41 -22.76
N THR A 168 25.93 -14.73 -22.03
CA THR A 168 24.57 -14.82 -22.56
C THR A 168 23.66 -13.88 -21.76
N PRO A 169 22.99 -12.92 -22.41
CA PRO A 169 22.00 -12.09 -21.73
C PRO A 169 20.72 -12.87 -21.48
N LEU A 170 20.20 -12.78 -20.27
CA LEU A 170 18.92 -13.36 -19.85
C LEU A 170 18.02 -12.28 -19.26
N GLU A 171 16.76 -12.30 -19.64
CA GLU A 171 15.74 -11.46 -19.04
C GLU A 171 14.96 -12.30 -18.02
N LEU A 172 15.00 -11.88 -16.76
CA LEU A 172 14.36 -12.55 -15.63
C LEU A 172 13.53 -11.57 -14.83
N GLU A 173 12.46 -12.08 -14.25
CA GLU A 173 11.67 -11.29 -13.31
C GLU A 173 12.43 -11.18 -11.97
N TYR A 174 12.20 -10.08 -11.23
CA TYR A 174 12.91 -9.82 -9.97
C TYR A 174 12.79 -10.95 -8.95
N TRP A 175 11.65 -11.63 -8.92
CA TRP A 175 11.40 -12.74 -8.00
C TRP A 175 12.15 -14.02 -8.37
N GLN A 176 12.72 -14.11 -9.58
CA GLN A 176 13.49 -15.27 -10.04
C GLN A 176 14.96 -15.18 -9.68
N ILE A 177 15.42 -14.07 -9.15
CA ILE A 177 16.81 -13.80 -8.82
C ILE A 177 17.00 -13.40 -7.38
N GLU A 178 18.16 -13.65 -6.84
CA GLU A 178 18.57 -13.28 -5.50
C GLU A 178 19.97 -12.65 -5.55
N LYS A 179 20.20 -11.64 -4.73
CA LYS A 179 21.52 -11.03 -4.60
C LYS A 179 22.47 -11.96 -3.85
N VAL A 180 23.61 -12.15 -4.42
CA VAL A 180 24.68 -12.97 -3.82
C VAL A 180 25.49 -12.18 -2.80
#